data_aa23674cfbe7dddc09d7cf081681ab4d
#
_entry.id   aa23674cfbe7dddc09d7cf081681ab4d
#
_cell.length_a   1.000
_cell.length_b   1.000
_cell.length_c   1.000
_cell.angle_alpha   90.00
_cell.angle_beta   90.00
_cell.angle_gamma   90.00
#
_symmetry.space_group_name_H-M   'P 1'
#
loop_
_entity.id
_entity.type
_entity.pdbx_description
1 polymer ?
#
loop_
_entity_poly.entity_id
_entity_poly.type
_entity_poly.pdbx_seq_one_letter_code
_entity_poly.pdbx_strand_id
1 'polypeptide(L)'
;MKRVYIETYGCQMNVADTELMFGVLAREGYVRSETPEGADVMLVNTCAVRDNAEQRVIGRVGELQRHKRPGTVLGVVGCMAQRLGPLLLEKVAKVDLVVGPDAYRNLGALIGNAALGHRAADVEFRSWEHYEDVPAVREPGPTRFITVQRGCDYRCTFCIVPYTRGAERSRTLEDVVTEVRSVAAAGASEVTLLGQTVNSWRNAGHDFADLLRAVGSIDGIRRVRFTSPYPTDFTPRVIAAMADTESVCEHVHLPVQSGSNAVLRRMLRRYTREQYLEVVARLRAAMPALTMSTDIIVGFPGETEEQFAETMELVEAAGFDDAYTFKYSVRDGTPAVKLRDRVPDEVASERLDRLISVVRQQARARNQAWVGSEQEVLVERPARRGAMMLGRTRSNHLVLLDLPTDSIGQYHTVRLSGTTGSTFTGAIVLAQLAVL
;
A
#
# COMPACT_ATOMS: atom_id res chain seq x y z
N MET A 1 -23.83 23.02 -6.65
CA MET A 1 -23.23 21.72 -6.32
C MET A 1 -22.33 21.92 -5.12
N LYS A 2 -22.41 21.02 -4.12
CA LYS A 2 -21.52 21.04 -2.96
C LYS A 2 -20.15 20.50 -3.34
N ARG A 3 -19.09 21.09 -2.83
CA ARG A 3 -17.70 20.76 -3.16
C ARG A 3 -17.04 20.01 -1.99
N VAL A 4 -16.38 18.89 -2.29
CA VAL A 4 -15.64 18.10 -1.29
C VAL A 4 -14.16 18.05 -1.64
N TYR A 5 -13.34 18.42 -0.68
CA TYR A 5 -11.89 18.28 -0.69
C TYR A 5 -11.49 17.09 0.21
N ILE A 6 -10.71 16.15 -0.30
CA ILE A 6 -10.20 15.02 0.48
C ILE A 6 -8.68 14.97 0.36
N GLU A 7 -8.00 15.08 1.48
CA GLU A 7 -6.54 14.97 1.59
C GLU A 7 -6.17 13.60 2.19
N THR A 8 -5.29 12.85 1.53
CA THR A 8 -4.98 11.47 1.90
C THR A 8 -3.57 11.33 2.48
N TYR A 9 -3.50 10.79 3.67
CA TYR A 9 -2.26 10.40 4.35
C TYR A 9 -2.27 8.91 4.65
N GLY A 10 -1.36 8.14 4.04
CA GLY A 10 -1.28 6.73 4.36
C GLY A 10 -0.71 5.84 3.26
N CYS A 11 -1.25 4.65 3.14
CA CYS A 11 -0.86 3.63 2.18
C CYS A 11 -1.79 3.64 0.94
N GLN A 12 -1.50 2.75 -0.01
CA GLN A 12 -2.31 2.57 -1.23
C GLN A 12 -3.79 2.28 -0.91
N MET A 13 -4.06 1.57 0.20
CA MET A 13 -5.42 1.32 0.65
C MET A 13 -6.17 2.60 1.03
N ASN A 14 -5.47 3.61 1.61
CA ASN A 14 -6.09 4.90 1.88
C ASN A 14 -6.36 5.67 0.57
N VAL A 15 -5.52 5.52 -0.44
CA VAL A 15 -5.78 6.11 -1.76
C VAL A 15 -7.04 5.50 -2.37
N ALA A 16 -7.16 4.17 -2.40
CA ALA A 16 -8.37 3.48 -2.87
C ALA A 16 -9.62 3.84 -2.05
N ASP A 17 -9.48 4.00 -0.73
CA ASP A 17 -10.59 4.48 0.12
C ASP A 17 -11.02 5.91 -0.24
N THR A 18 -10.10 6.79 -0.62
CA THR A 18 -10.42 8.15 -1.08
C THR A 18 -11.20 8.13 -2.39
N GLU A 19 -10.78 7.31 -3.36
CA GLU A 19 -11.50 7.12 -4.62
C GLU A 19 -12.92 6.57 -4.39
N LEU A 20 -13.07 5.65 -3.45
CA LEU A 20 -14.35 5.11 -3.01
C LEU A 20 -15.24 6.20 -2.38
N MET A 21 -14.69 7.00 -1.46
CA MET A 21 -15.43 8.09 -0.82
C MET A 21 -15.91 9.12 -1.83
N PHE A 22 -15.10 9.46 -2.84
CA PHE A 22 -15.56 10.30 -3.95
C PHE A 22 -16.71 9.64 -4.71
N GLY A 23 -16.69 8.32 -4.90
CA GLY A 23 -17.79 7.57 -5.52
C GLY A 23 -19.08 7.64 -4.72
N VAL A 24 -19.00 7.44 -3.39
CA VAL A 24 -20.16 7.58 -2.48
C VAL A 24 -20.74 8.99 -2.56
N LEU A 25 -19.90 10.01 -2.43
CA LEU A 25 -20.32 11.41 -2.38
C LEU A 25 -20.82 11.93 -3.72
N ALA A 26 -20.29 11.43 -4.84
CA ALA A 26 -20.77 11.80 -6.18
C ALA A 26 -22.24 11.37 -6.40
N ARG A 27 -22.68 10.24 -5.86
CA ARG A 27 -24.08 9.80 -5.88
C ARG A 27 -25.03 10.78 -5.16
N GLU A 28 -24.49 11.55 -4.23
CA GLU A 28 -25.22 12.56 -3.46
C GLU A 28 -25.05 13.99 -4.01
N GLY A 29 -24.46 14.10 -5.21
CA GLY A 29 -24.30 15.38 -5.91
C GLY A 29 -23.13 16.24 -5.44
N TYR A 30 -22.17 15.67 -4.68
CA TYR A 30 -20.91 16.34 -4.38
C TYR A 30 -19.95 16.26 -5.58
N VAL A 31 -19.20 17.34 -5.78
CA VAL A 31 -18.12 17.41 -6.78
C VAL A 31 -16.78 17.59 -6.08
N ARG A 32 -15.74 17.01 -6.66
CA ARG A 32 -14.37 17.14 -6.14
C ARG A 32 -13.88 18.58 -6.19
N SER A 33 -13.16 18.99 -5.14
CA SER A 33 -12.37 20.23 -5.07
C SER A 33 -10.89 19.86 -5.01
N GLU A 34 -10.06 20.55 -5.79
CA GLU A 34 -8.60 20.36 -5.78
C GLU A 34 -7.93 21.06 -4.60
N THR A 35 -8.58 22.05 -4.03
CA THR A 35 -8.07 22.84 -2.92
C THR A 35 -9.10 22.95 -1.79
N PRO A 36 -8.67 23.19 -0.54
CA PRO A 36 -9.59 23.36 0.59
C PRO A 36 -10.39 24.67 0.49
N GLU A 37 -9.87 25.65 -0.26
CA GLU A 37 -10.54 26.95 -0.44
C GLU A 37 -11.85 26.77 -1.21
N GLY A 38 -12.94 27.20 -0.59
CA GLY A 38 -14.27 27.11 -1.20
C GLY A 38 -14.89 25.71 -1.17
N ALA A 39 -14.26 24.72 -0.54
CA ALA A 39 -14.89 23.43 -0.26
C ALA A 39 -15.99 23.58 0.82
N ASP A 40 -17.11 22.88 0.62
CA ASP A 40 -18.17 22.78 1.61
C ASP A 40 -17.88 21.68 2.63
N VAL A 41 -17.07 20.69 2.21
CA VAL A 41 -16.62 19.57 3.03
C VAL A 41 -15.13 19.38 2.84
N MET A 42 -14.39 19.26 3.93
CA MET A 42 -12.98 18.93 3.96
C MET A 42 -12.79 17.64 4.76
N LEU A 43 -12.25 16.60 4.16
CA LEU A 43 -11.98 15.33 4.80
C LEU A 43 -10.47 15.06 4.80
N VAL A 44 -9.95 14.54 5.92
CA VAL A 44 -8.57 14.07 6.03
C VAL A 44 -8.60 12.56 6.20
N ASN A 45 -8.22 11.82 5.14
CA ASN A 45 -8.14 10.37 5.16
C ASN A 45 -6.79 9.94 5.74
N THR A 46 -6.82 9.06 6.75
CA THR A 46 -5.72 8.88 7.67
C THR A 46 -5.37 7.42 7.90
N CYS A 47 -4.06 7.15 8.08
CA CYS A 47 -3.51 5.85 8.42
C CYS A 47 -3.22 5.78 9.93
N ALA A 48 -3.34 4.58 10.51
CA ALA A 48 -3.00 4.32 11.92
C ALA A 48 -1.67 3.56 12.08
N VAL A 49 -0.93 3.33 10.99
CA VAL A 49 0.26 2.45 11.00
C VAL A 49 1.54 3.18 11.45
N ARG A 50 1.61 4.52 11.38
CA ARG A 50 2.82 5.31 11.70
C ARG A 50 2.51 6.42 12.71
N ASP A 51 3.23 6.48 13.86
CA ASP A 51 2.99 7.49 14.91
C ASP A 51 3.13 8.93 14.42
N ASN A 52 4.18 9.21 13.66
CA ASN A 52 4.39 10.52 13.07
C ASN A 52 3.25 10.95 12.13
N ALA A 53 2.42 10.02 11.64
CA ALA A 53 1.28 10.34 10.80
C ALA A 53 0.15 10.99 11.63
N GLU A 54 -0.08 10.55 12.87
CA GLU A 54 -1.14 11.11 13.72
C GLU A 54 -0.88 12.55 14.10
N GLN A 55 0.35 12.86 14.56
CA GLN A 55 0.73 14.23 14.91
C GLN A 55 0.65 15.17 13.69
N ARG A 56 1.11 14.69 12.52
CA ARG A 56 0.99 15.45 11.27
C ARG A 56 -0.46 15.71 10.89
N VAL A 57 -1.33 14.71 11.05
CA VAL A 57 -2.76 14.83 10.74
C VAL A 57 -3.42 15.85 11.69
N ILE A 58 -3.14 15.80 12.99
CA ILE A 58 -3.68 16.77 13.96
C ILE A 58 -3.23 18.19 13.60
N GLY A 59 -1.94 18.37 13.27
CA GLY A 59 -1.40 19.66 12.80
C GLY A 59 -2.12 20.12 11.52
N ARG A 60 -2.28 19.22 10.54
CA ARG A 60 -2.95 19.56 9.27
C ARG A 60 -4.42 19.89 9.43
N VAL A 61 -5.13 19.18 10.29
CA VAL A 61 -6.51 19.52 10.67
C VAL A 61 -6.57 20.93 11.26
N GLY A 62 -5.59 21.31 12.10
CA GLY A 62 -5.44 22.67 12.61
C GLY A 62 -5.27 23.73 11.52
N GLU A 63 -4.53 23.43 10.46
CA GLU A 63 -4.38 24.32 9.29
C GLU A 63 -5.69 24.42 8.49
N LEU A 64 -6.34 23.29 8.19
CA LEU A 64 -7.60 23.24 7.46
C LEU A 64 -8.74 24.00 8.16
N GLN A 65 -8.70 24.08 9.48
CA GLN A 65 -9.65 24.89 10.25
C GLN A 65 -9.71 26.35 9.81
N ARG A 66 -8.62 26.91 9.25
CA ARG A 66 -8.55 28.31 8.79
C ARG A 66 -9.44 28.53 7.55
N HIS A 67 -9.75 27.46 6.81
CA HIS A 67 -10.60 27.50 5.61
C HIS A 67 -12.08 27.25 5.95
N LYS A 68 -12.42 26.93 7.21
CA LYS A 68 -13.83 26.74 7.61
C LYS A 68 -14.61 28.05 7.54
N ARG A 69 -15.75 27.98 6.88
CA ARG A 69 -16.79 29.01 6.84
C ARG A 69 -18.04 28.47 7.54
N PRO A 70 -19.04 29.32 7.90
CA PRO A 70 -20.32 28.80 8.38
C PRO A 70 -20.89 27.74 7.45
N GLY A 71 -21.25 26.59 8.00
CA GLY A 71 -21.77 25.44 7.26
C GLY A 71 -20.70 24.52 6.63
N THR A 72 -19.38 24.86 6.68
CA THR A 72 -18.31 23.96 6.22
C THR A 72 -18.09 22.84 7.23
N VAL A 73 -18.06 21.59 6.74
CA VAL A 73 -17.78 20.39 7.55
C VAL A 73 -16.30 20.01 7.44
N LEU A 74 -15.63 19.79 8.55
CA LEU A 74 -14.27 19.26 8.63
C LEU A 74 -14.29 17.89 9.31
N GLY A 75 -13.88 16.84 8.57
CA GLY A 75 -13.91 15.46 9.04
C GLY A 75 -12.55 14.78 9.01
N VAL A 76 -12.34 13.83 9.91
CA VAL A 76 -11.23 12.89 9.89
C VAL A 76 -11.78 11.49 9.60
N VAL A 77 -11.22 10.83 8.60
CA VAL A 77 -11.71 9.54 8.12
C VAL A 77 -10.57 8.51 8.04
N GLY A 78 -10.91 7.22 7.90
CA GLY A 78 -9.93 6.15 7.72
C GLY A 78 -9.48 5.45 9.00
N CYS A 79 -8.31 4.81 8.95
CA CYS A 79 -7.84 3.92 10.02
C CYS A 79 -7.57 4.65 11.36
N MET A 80 -7.07 5.89 11.31
CA MET A 80 -6.87 6.69 12.54
C MET A 80 -8.21 7.10 13.15
N ALA A 81 -9.17 7.49 12.31
CA ALA A 81 -10.54 7.77 12.75
C ALA A 81 -11.17 6.55 13.44
N GLN A 82 -11.02 5.36 12.86
CA GLN A 82 -11.47 4.11 13.47
C GLN A 82 -10.83 3.86 14.84
N ARG A 83 -9.52 4.08 14.96
CA ARG A 83 -8.77 3.81 16.18
C ARG A 83 -9.10 4.79 17.30
N LEU A 84 -9.16 6.05 17.00
CA LEU A 84 -9.40 7.11 18.01
C LEU A 84 -10.88 7.31 18.32
N GLY A 85 -11.73 7.04 17.32
CA GLY A 85 -13.18 7.15 17.48
C GLY A 85 -13.65 8.50 18.01
N PRO A 86 -14.65 8.52 18.90
CA PRO A 86 -15.20 9.74 19.48
C PRO A 86 -14.17 10.59 20.23
N LEU A 87 -13.09 9.99 20.77
CA LEU A 87 -12.02 10.73 21.46
C LEU A 87 -11.37 11.79 20.57
N LEU A 88 -11.39 11.59 19.23
CA LEU A 88 -10.86 12.59 18.31
C LEU A 88 -11.73 13.86 18.27
N LEU A 89 -13.05 13.73 18.42
CA LEU A 89 -13.94 14.88 18.57
C LEU A 89 -13.66 15.66 19.84
N GLU A 90 -13.31 14.99 20.94
CA GLU A 90 -12.97 15.65 22.20
C GLU A 90 -11.62 16.36 22.11
N LYS A 91 -10.60 15.69 21.54
CA LYS A 91 -9.22 16.22 21.46
C LYS A 91 -9.06 17.35 20.44
N VAL A 92 -9.87 17.37 19.38
CA VAL A 92 -9.76 18.35 18.28
C VAL A 92 -11.07 19.11 18.12
N ALA A 93 -11.18 20.26 18.79
CA ALA A 93 -12.42 21.00 18.98
C ALA A 93 -13.19 21.35 17.70
N LYS A 94 -12.51 21.47 16.55
CA LYS A 94 -13.14 21.92 15.29
C LYS A 94 -13.35 20.78 14.27
N VAL A 95 -13.14 19.53 14.66
CA VAL A 95 -13.55 18.37 13.87
C VAL A 95 -15.03 18.12 14.11
N ASP A 96 -15.79 18.06 13.04
CA ASP A 96 -17.24 17.87 13.06
C ASP A 96 -17.61 16.40 12.87
N LEU A 97 -16.73 15.62 12.19
CA LEU A 97 -17.03 14.28 11.72
C LEU A 97 -15.82 13.35 11.89
N VAL A 98 -16.07 12.13 12.40
CA VAL A 98 -15.08 11.05 12.51
C VAL A 98 -15.66 9.78 11.92
N VAL A 99 -15.06 9.21 10.85
CA VAL A 99 -15.63 8.06 10.13
C VAL A 99 -14.60 6.97 9.90
N GLY A 100 -14.93 5.76 10.37
CA GLY A 100 -14.14 4.56 10.14
C GLY A 100 -14.30 4.00 8.72
N PRO A 101 -13.40 3.06 8.32
CA PRO A 101 -13.39 2.49 6.96
C PRO A 101 -14.65 1.75 6.53
N ASP A 102 -15.45 1.25 7.46
CA ASP A 102 -16.68 0.52 7.18
C ASP A 102 -17.93 1.41 7.15
N ALA A 103 -17.75 2.72 7.39
CA ALA A 103 -18.86 3.67 7.51
C ALA A 103 -18.93 4.69 6.36
N TYR A 104 -18.12 4.55 5.32
CA TYR A 104 -18.08 5.52 4.21
C TYR A 104 -19.41 5.63 3.46
N ARG A 105 -20.23 4.57 3.44
CA ARG A 105 -21.56 4.60 2.84
C ARG A 105 -22.48 5.66 3.49
N ASN A 106 -22.24 5.94 4.76
CA ASN A 106 -23.05 6.92 5.53
C ASN A 106 -22.52 8.35 5.45
N LEU A 107 -21.43 8.59 4.70
CA LEU A 107 -20.74 9.90 4.67
C LEU A 107 -21.68 11.05 4.38
N GLY A 108 -22.57 10.95 3.42
CA GLY A 108 -23.45 12.04 3.05
C GLY A 108 -24.45 12.40 4.16
N ALA A 109 -25.09 11.41 4.77
CA ALA A 109 -25.98 11.63 5.91
C ALA A 109 -25.24 12.24 7.12
N LEU A 110 -24.03 11.74 7.41
CA LEU A 110 -23.18 12.27 8.49
C LEU A 110 -22.73 13.72 8.21
N ILE A 111 -22.35 14.03 6.99
CA ILE A 111 -21.99 15.38 6.55
C ILE A 111 -23.22 16.32 6.67
N GLY A 112 -24.41 15.83 6.26
CA GLY A 112 -25.65 16.59 6.38
C GLY A 112 -25.94 17.00 7.82
N ASN A 113 -25.83 16.06 8.76
CA ASN A 113 -26.00 16.30 10.19
C ASN A 113 -24.92 17.24 10.75
N ALA A 114 -23.66 17.04 10.35
CA ALA A 114 -22.56 17.89 10.79
C ALA A 114 -22.71 19.35 10.30
N ALA A 115 -23.24 19.56 9.10
CA ALA A 115 -23.53 20.90 8.57
C ALA A 115 -24.62 21.65 9.37
N LEU A 116 -25.48 20.92 10.09
CA LEU A 116 -26.49 21.45 11.01
C LEU A 116 -25.92 21.67 12.43
N GLY A 117 -24.64 21.42 12.65
CA GLY A 117 -23.96 21.59 13.93
C GLY A 117 -23.94 20.34 14.82
N HIS A 118 -24.41 19.20 14.35
CA HIS A 118 -24.41 17.92 15.08
C HIS A 118 -23.12 17.15 14.80
N ARG A 119 -22.13 17.27 15.68
CA ARG A 119 -20.88 16.51 15.56
C ARG A 119 -21.16 15.01 15.71
N ALA A 120 -20.56 14.20 14.85
CA ALA A 120 -20.83 12.77 14.80
C ALA A 120 -19.56 11.91 14.61
N ALA A 121 -19.60 10.70 15.18
CA ALA A 121 -18.61 9.65 14.89
C ALA A 121 -19.34 8.36 14.49
N ASP A 122 -18.89 7.74 13.40
CA ASP A 122 -19.32 6.41 12.97
C ASP A 122 -18.07 5.54 12.73
N VAL A 123 -17.78 4.68 13.70
CA VAL A 123 -16.63 3.78 13.73
C VAL A 123 -17.07 2.32 13.98
N GLU A 124 -18.29 1.99 13.65
CA GLU A 124 -18.80 0.63 13.77
C GLU A 124 -18.18 -0.28 12.70
N PHE A 125 -17.78 -1.48 13.11
CA PHE A 125 -17.41 -2.54 12.18
C PHE A 125 -18.65 -3.15 11.53
N ARG A 126 -18.62 -3.20 10.19
CA ARG A 126 -19.68 -3.80 9.37
C ARG A 126 -19.10 -4.96 8.58
N SER A 127 -19.21 -6.17 9.12
CA SER A 127 -18.64 -7.39 8.53
C SER A 127 -19.18 -7.72 7.13
N TRP A 128 -20.32 -7.15 6.78
CA TRP A 128 -20.97 -7.29 5.46
C TRP A 128 -20.56 -6.23 4.45
N GLU A 129 -19.85 -5.13 4.84
CA GLU A 129 -19.55 -4.04 3.93
C GLU A 129 -18.35 -4.35 3.04
N HIS A 130 -18.58 -4.47 1.75
CA HIS A 130 -17.58 -4.70 0.70
C HIS A 130 -17.48 -3.55 -0.31
N TYR A 131 -18.49 -2.65 -0.36
CA TYR A 131 -18.62 -1.54 -1.33
C TYR A 131 -18.67 -2.00 -2.80
N GLU A 132 -19.16 -3.22 -3.07
CA GLU A 132 -19.21 -3.80 -4.42
C GLU A 132 -20.05 -2.98 -5.40
N ASP A 133 -21.13 -2.36 -4.91
CA ASP A 133 -22.05 -1.53 -5.68
C ASP A 133 -21.60 -0.08 -5.85
N VAL A 134 -20.48 0.35 -5.26
CA VAL A 134 -20.02 1.73 -5.30
C VAL A 134 -18.88 1.88 -6.30
N PRO A 135 -19.11 2.48 -7.48
CA PRO A 135 -18.04 2.78 -8.42
C PRO A 135 -17.11 3.84 -7.82
N ALA A 136 -15.82 3.52 -7.72
CA ALA A 136 -14.83 4.47 -7.29
C ALA A 136 -14.63 5.56 -8.34
N VAL A 137 -14.55 6.84 -7.92
CA VAL A 137 -14.24 7.96 -8.79
C VAL A 137 -12.74 8.21 -8.76
N ARG A 138 -12.09 8.04 -9.91
CA ARG A 138 -10.64 8.03 -10.08
C ARG A 138 -10.16 9.14 -11.02
N GLU A 139 -8.97 9.66 -10.76
CA GLU A 139 -8.25 10.49 -11.72
C GLU A 139 -7.80 9.65 -12.92
N PRO A 140 -7.76 10.21 -14.14
CA PRO A 140 -7.16 9.52 -15.29
C PRO A 140 -5.71 9.14 -15.04
N GLY A 141 -5.26 7.99 -15.59
CA GLY A 141 -3.87 7.54 -15.47
C GLY A 141 -3.69 6.06 -15.82
N PRO A 142 -2.46 5.59 -16.02
CA PRO A 142 -2.21 4.24 -16.52
C PRO A 142 -2.27 3.15 -15.44
N THR A 143 -2.18 3.52 -14.15
CA THR A 143 -2.11 2.58 -13.03
C THR A 143 -3.32 2.73 -12.11
N ARG A 144 -3.85 1.61 -11.58
CA ARG A 144 -5.02 1.62 -10.68
C ARG A 144 -4.82 0.70 -9.48
N PHE A 145 -5.32 1.14 -8.34
CA PHE A 145 -5.46 0.32 -7.15
C PHE A 145 -6.84 -0.33 -7.12
N ILE A 146 -6.87 -1.66 -6.97
CA ILE A 146 -8.11 -2.43 -6.89
C ILE A 146 -8.15 -3.12 -5.53
N THR A 147 -9.04 -2.69 -4.66
CA THR A 147 -9.26 -3.35 -3.37
C THR A 147 -9.97 -4.67 -3.58
N VAL A 148 -9.30 -5.80 -3.33
CA VAL A 148 -9.87 -7.13 -3.47
C VAL A 148 -10.26 -7.75 -2.12
N GLN A 149 -9.66 -7.23 -1.04
CA GLN A 149 -9.82 -7.76 0.30
C GLN A 149 -9.71 -6.63 1.33
N ARG A 150 -10.50 -6.68 2.39
CA ARG A 150 -10.46 -5.76 3.55
C ARG A 150 -10.32 -6.55 4.84
N GLY A 151 -9.63 -5.98 5.81
CA GLY A 151 -9.38 -6.62 7.11
C GLY A 151 -8.31 -7.70 7.07
N CYS A 152 -8.03 -8.31 8.22
CA CYS A 152 -6.99 -9.32 8.36
C CYS A 152 -7.24 -10.22 9.56
N ASP A 153 -7.20 -11.54 9.37
CA ASP A 153 -7.39 -12.55 10.42
C ASP A 153 -6.08 -12.97 11.11
N TYR A 154 -4.94 -12.50 10.60
CA TYR A 154 -3.67 -12.64 11.30
C TYR A 154 -3.61 -11.68 12.49
N ARG A 155 -3.24 -12.21 13.65
CA ARG A 155 -3.21 -11.47 14.94
C ARG A 155 -1.80 -11.10 15.35
N CYS A 156 -0.98 -10.60 14.41
CA CYS A 156 0.38 -10.16 14.72
C CYS A 156 0.37 -9.16 15.88
N THR A 157 1.20 -9.38 16.90
CA THR A 157 1.11 -8.66 18.18
C THR A 157 1.36 -7.16 18.08
N PHE A 158 2.10 -6.71 17.06
CA PHE A 158 2.40 -5.30 16.80
C PHE A 158 1.40 -4.60 15.88
N CYS A 159 0.50 -5.36 15.23
CA CYS A 159 -0.30 -4.85 14.13
C CYS A 159 -1.64 -4.30 14.60
N ILE A 160 -1.93 -3.06 14.18
CA ILE A 160 -3.19 -2.37 14.49
C ILE A 160 -4.32 -2.69 13.48
N VAL A 161 -4.01 -3.33 12.35
CA VAL A 161 -4.96 -3.55 11.26
C VAL A 161 -6.24 -4.28 11.68
N PRO A 162 -6.20 -5.39 12.44
CA PRO A 162 -7.43 -6.04 12.88
C PRO A 162 -8.36 -5.16 13.71
N TYR A 163 -7.80 -4.14 14.36
CA TYR A 163 -8.53 -3.18 15.21
C TYR A 163 -8.99 -1.94 14.46
N THR A 164 -8.58 -1.78 13.20
CA THR A 164 -8.96 -0.62 12.37
C THR A 164 -9.68 -0.99 11.09
N ARG A 165 -9.53 -2.23 10.63
CA ARG A 165 -10.17 -2.74 9.40
C ARG A 165 -10.98 -4.01 9.61
N GLY A 166 -11.01 -4.53 10.84
CA GLY A 166 -11.80 -5.71 11.21
C GLY A 166 -11.25 -7.03 10.69
N ALA A 167 -12.11 -8.05 10.69
CA ALA A 167 -11.85 -9.37 10.15
C ALA A 167 -11.70 -9.32 8.62
N GLU A 168 -11.05 -10.35 8.07
CA GLU A 168 -10.84 -10.50 6.63
C GLU A 168 -12.16 -10.67 5.89
N ARG A 169 -12.32 -9.93 4.78
CA ARG A 169 -13.47 -9.97 3.88
C ARG A 169 -12.97 -9.84 2.46
N SER A 170 -13.20 -10.86 1.65
CA SER A 170 -12.84 -10.90 0.24
C SER A 170 -14.02 -10.50 -0.64
N ARG A 171 -13.79 -9.67 -1.63
CA ARG A 171 -14.77 -9.39 -2.69
C ARG A 171 -14.93 -10.59 -3.60
N THR A 172 -16.05 -10.68 -4.30
CA THR A 172 -16.26 -11.76 -5.27
C THR A 172 -15.32 -11.66 -6.46
N LEU A 173 -15.00 -12.79 -7.08
CA LEU A 173 -14.18 -12.82 -8.30
C LEU A 173 -14.83 -11.98 -9.41
N GLU A 174 -16.14 -12.13 -9.60
CA GLU A 174 -16.91 -11.44 -10.62
C GLU A 174 -16.88 -9.92 -10.44
N ASP A 175 -17.05 -9.44 -9.20
CA ASP A 175 -17.02 -8.02 -8.90
C ASP A 175 -15.63 -7.41 -9.16
N VAL A 176 -14.55 -8.09 -8.75
CA VAL A 176 -13.18 -7.63 -9.01
C VAL A 176 -12.90 -7.60 -10.52
N VAL A 177 -13.26 -8.66 -11.26
CA VAL A 177 -13.07 -8.72 -12.72
C VAL A 177 -13.87 -7.61 -13.43
N THR A 178 -15.09 -7.35 -12.99
CA THR A 178 -15.94 -6.29 -13.55
C THR A 178 -15.31 -4.92 -13.34
N GLU A 179 -14.80 -4.64 -12.15
CA GLU A 179 -14.09 -3.37 -11.86
C GLU A 179 -12.82 -3.25 -12.71
N VAL A 180 -12.01 -4.33 -12.82
CA VAL A 180 -10.79 -4.30 -13.62
C VAL A 180 -11.09 -4.07 -15.11
N ARG A 181 -12.12 -4.70 -15.66
CA ARG A 181 -12.58 -4.42 -17.05
C ARG A 181 -12.98 -2.96 -17.23
N SER A 182 -13.68 -2.40 -16.25
CA SER A 182 -14.08 -0.99 -16.29
C SER A 182 -12.88 -0.04 -16.31
N VAL A 183 -11.87 -0.28 -15.46
CA VAL A 183 -10.68 0.58 -15.44
C VAL A 183 -9.79 0.37 -16.67
N ALA A 184 -9.74 -0.84 -17.23
CA ALA A 184 -9.06 -1.13 -18.50
C ALA A 184 -9.71 -0.38 -19.67
N ALA A 185 -11.04 -0.41 -19.77
CA ALA A 185 -11.81 0.37 -20.75
C ALA A 185 -11.61 1.88 -20.60
N ALA A 186 -11.31 2.36 -19.39
CA ALA A 186 -10.96 3.75 -19.11
C ALA A 186 -9.47 4.09 -19.36
N GLY A 187 -8.68 3.15 -19.93
CA GLY A 187 -7.29 3.36 -20.36
C GLY A 187 -6.22 2.97 -19.33
N ALA A 188 -6.58 2.33 -18.22
CA ALA A 188 -5.58 1.76 -17.32
C ALA A 188 -4.97 0.49 -17.92
N SER A 189 -3.66 0.36 -17.85
CA SER A 189 -2.92 -0.81 -18.34
C SER A 189 -2.17 -1.58 -17.25
N GLU A 190 -2.06 -1.00 -16.05
CA GLU A 190 -1.51 -1.66 -14.86
C GLU A 190 -2.51 -1.59 -13.70
N VAL A 191 -2.72 -2.72 -13.02
CA VAL A 191 -3.50 -2.78 -11.79
C VAL A 191 -2.67 -3.33 -10.64
N THR A 192 -2.88 -2.79 -9.44
CA THR A 192 -2.32 -3.31 -8.19
C THR A 192 -3.45 -3.80 -7.31
N LEU A 193 -3.49 -5.10 -7.03
CA LEU A 193 -4.47 -5.72 -6.15
C LEU A 193 -4.10 -5.41 -4.69
N LEU A 194 -5.05 -4.85 -3.95
CA LEU A 194 -4.86 -4.43 -2.57
C LEU A 194 -5.61 -5.34 -1.60
N GLY A 195 -4.90 -5.76 -0.56
CA GLY A 195 -5.42 -6.45 0.61
C GLY A 195 -4.53 -6.18 1.82
N GLN A 196 -4.91 -6.64 3.00
CA GLN A 196 -4.05 -6.62 4.18
C GLN A 196 -3.23 -7.93 4.30
N THR A 197 -3.70 -8.98 3.64
CA THR A 197 -3.04 -10.27 3.40
C THR A 197 -3.52 -10.79 2.05
N VAL A 198 -3.20 -10.07 0.98
CA VAL A 198 -3.84 -10.20 -0.33
C VAL A 198 -3.87 -11.62 -0.90
N ASN A 199 -2.84 -12.42 -0.63
CA ASN A 199 -2.74 -13.80 -1.11
C ASN A 199 -3.49 -14.84 -0.26
N SER A 200 -4.15 -14.42 0.86
CA SER A 200 -5.16 -15.23 1.54
C SER A 200 -6.55 -15.12 0.89
N TRP A 201 -6.72 -14.22 -0.10
CA TRP A 201 -7.99 -14.00 -0.77
C TRP A 201 -8.66 -15.31 -1.22
N ARG A 202 -9.91 -15.48 -0.82
CA ARG A 202 -10.74 -16.65 -1.19
C ARG A 202 -12.19 -16.22 -1.35
N ASN A 203 -12.86 -16.72 -2.37
CA ASN A 203 -14.29 -16.48 -2.57
C ASN A 203 -14.90 -17.62 -3.38
N ALA A 204 -16.01 -18.21 -2.91
CA ALA A 204 -16.81 -19.20 -3.63
C ALA A 204 -16.00 -20.34 -4.28
N GLY A 205 -15.00 -20.87 -3.59
CA GLY A 205 -14.14 -21.95 -4.09
C GLY A 205 -12.94 -21.51 -4.92
N HIS A 206 -12.84 -20.21 -5.26
CA HIS A 206 -11.68 -19.60 -5.90
C HIS A 206 -10.65 -19.15 -4.87
N ASP A 207 -9.37 -19.22 -5.24
CA ASP A 207 -8.25 -18.72 -4.45
C ASP A 207 -7.51 -17.58 -5.18
N PHE A 208 -6.46 -17.07 -4.56
CA PHE A 208 -5.66 -15.97 -5.10
C PHE A 208 -5.00 -16.32 -6.46
N ALA A 209 -4.71 -17.61 -6.72
CA ALA A 209 -4.20 -18.03 -8.03
C ALA A 209 -5.26 -17.85 -9.14
N ASP A 210 -6.53 -18.16 -8.83
CA ASP A 210 -7.63 -17.94 -9.77
C ASP A 210 -7.83 -16.45 -10.03
N LEU A 211 -7.74 -15.63 -8.97
CA LEU A 211 -7.85 -14.18 -9.09
C LEU A 211 -6.76 -13.59 -9.99
N LEU A 212 -5.49 -14.01 -9.79
CA LEU A 212 -4.36 -13.55 -10.62
C LEU A 212 -4.58 -13.88 -12.09
N ARG A 213 -4.97 -15.12 -12.39
CA ARG A 213 -5.25 -15.56 -13.78
C ARG A 213 -6.41 -14.80 -14.40
N ALA A 214 -7.51 -14.67 -13.65
CA ALA A 214 -8.71 -13.98 -14.15
C ALA A 214 -8.44 -12.50 -14.44
N VAL A 215 -7.74 -11.81 -13.55
CA VAL A 215 -7.36 -10.39 -13.74
C VAL A 215 -6.32 -10.26 -14.85
N GLY A 216 -5.34 -11.15 -14.87
CA GLY A 216 -4.25 -11.12 -15.84
C GLY A 216 -4.67 -11.43 -17.29
N SER A 217 -5.84 -12.05 -17.48
CA SER A 217 -6.40 -12.34 -18.81
C SER A 217 -7.31 -11.24 -19.37
N ILE A 218 -7.48 -10.12 -18.65
CA ILE A 218 -8.36 -9.03 -19.10
C ILE A 218 -7.66 -8.20 -20.18
N ASP A 219 -8.31 -8.04 -21.32
CA ASP A 219 -7.82 -7.25 -22.43
C ASP A 219 -7.52 -5.80 -21.97
N GLY A 220 -6.37 -5.28 -22.40
CA GLY A 220 -5.87 -3.96 -22.02
C GLY A 220 -5.03 -3.95 -20.74
N ILE A 221 -5.11 -4.97 -19.88
CA ILE A 221 -4.26 -5.10 -18.68
C ILE A 221 -2.94 -5.78 -19.07
N ARG A 222 -1.87 -5.01 -19.09
CA ARG A 222 -0.51 -5.48 -19.38
C ARG A 222 0.28 -5.86 -18.13
N ARG A 223 -0.09 -5.30 -16.95
CA ARG A 223 0.62 -5.52 -15.70
C ARG A 223 -0.32 -5.69 -14.53
N VAL A 224 -0.11 -6.75 -13.78
CA VAL A 224 -0.79 -7.04 -12.52
C VAL A 224 0.25 -7.09 -11.41
N ARG A 225 0.02 -6.28 -10.37
CA ARG A 225 0.79 -6.27 -9.12
C ARG A 225 -0.12 -6.54 -7.94
N PHE A 226 0.47 -6.86 -6.81
CA PHE A 226 -0.26 -6.98 -5.56
C PHE A 226 0.61 -6.53 -4.37
N THR A 227 -0.03 -6.19 -3.26
CA THR A 227 0.66 -5.72 -2.06
C THR A 227 0.27 -6.52 -0.82
N SER A 228 1.13 -6.49 0.20
CA SER A 228 0.87 -7.08 1.52
C SER A 228 0.56 -8.58 1.50
N PRO A 229 1.30 -9.43 0.75
CA PRO A 229 1.13 -10.86 0.86
C PRO A 229 1.69 -11.40 2.17
N TYR A 230 1.19 -12.56 2.60
CA TYR A 230 1.69 -13.27 3.76
C TYR A 230 2.51 -14.51 3.32
N PRO A 231 3.67 -14.79 3.93
CA PRO A 231 4.59 -15.83 3.44
C PRO A 231 3.97 -17.22 3.31
N THR A 232 3.17 -17.67 4.29
CA THR A 232 2.57 -19.02 4.27
C THR A 232 1.52 -19.23 3.20
N ASP A 233 0.98 -18.16 2.64
CA ASP A 233 -0.08 -18.22 1.64
C ASP A 233 0.45 -18.28 0.19
N PHE A 234 1.80 -18.32 0.02
CA PHE A 234 2.43 -18.69 -1.25
C PHE A 234 2.40 -20.19 -1.49
N THR A 235 1.22 -20.71 -1.78
CA THR A 235 1.04 -22.11 -2.16
C THR A 235 1.73 -22.40 -3.51
N PRO A 236 2.05 -23.66 -3.84
CA PRO A 236 2.56 -24.00 -5.18
C PRO A 236 1.67 -23.48 -6.31
N ARG A 237 0.34 -23.48 -6.10
CA ARG A 237 -0.65 -23.00 -7.07
C ARG A 237 -0.54 -21.48 -7.29
N VAL A 238 -0.35 -20.70 -6.22
CA VAL A 238 -0.15 -19.23 -6.32
C VAL A 238 1.17 -18.92 -7.03
N ILE A 239 2.25 -19.62 -6.69
CA ILE A 239 3.56 -19.45 -7.34
C ILE A 239 3.47 -19.77 -8.83
N ALA A 240 2.81 -20.88 -9.19
CA ALA A 240 2.59 -21.25 -10.60
C ALA A 240 1.75 -20.17 -11.32
N ALA A 241 0.68 -19.66 -10.71
CA ALA A 241 -0.13 -18.61 -11.31
C ALA A 241 0.68 -17.33 -11.57
N MET A 242 1.61 -16.97 -10.66
CA MET A 242 2.51 -15.83 -10.86
C MET A 242 3.49 -16.05 -12.02
N ALA A 243 4.02 -17.27 -12.15
CA ALA A 243 4.98 -17.60 -13.21
C ALA A 243 4.34 -17.75 -14.60
N ASP A 244 3.12 -18.31 -14.65
CA ASP A 244 2.44 -18.67 -15.89
C ASP A 244 1.56 -17.54 -16.45
N THR A 245 1.23 -16.51 -15.66
CA THR A 245 0.39 -15.40 -16.11
C THR A 245 1.28 -14.24 -16.57
N GLU A 246 1.40 -14.05 -17.87
CA GLU A 246 2.31 -13.10 -18.53
C GLU A 246 2.20 -11.68 -17.97
N SER A 247 0.99 -11.22 -17.65
CA SER A 247 0.75 -9.86 -17.11
C SER A 247 1.18 -9.71 -15.65
N VAL A 248 1.37 -10.79 -14.88
CA VAL A 248 1.85 -10.69 -13.49
C VAL A 248 3.31 -10.26 -13.47
N CYS A 249 3.60 -9.18 -12.76
CA CYS A 249 4.93 -8.60 -12.71
C CYS A 249 5.91 -9.42 -11.85
N GLU A 250 7.18 -9.44 -12.24
CA GLU A 250 8.27 -10.15 -11.55
C GLU A 250 8.75 -9.34 -10.32
N HIS A 251 7.83 -9.03 -9.42
CA HIS A 251 8.15 -8.34 -8.16
C HIS A 251 7.21 -8.81 -7.05
N VAL A 252 7.77 -9.11 -5.89
CA VAL A 252 7.02 -9.41 -4.66
C VAL A 252 7.56 -8.58 -3.49
N HIS A 253 6.66 -7.88 -2.81
CA HIS A 253 6.95 -7.34 -1.48
C HIS A 253 6.56 -8.38 -0.45
N LEU A 254 7.52 -9.04 0.21
CA LEU A 254 7.32 -10.16 1.13
C LEU A 254 7.83 -9.81 2.55
N PRO A 255 6.98 -9.26 3.43
CA PRO A 255 7.37 -8.83 4.78
C PRO A 255 7.81 -9.98 5.68
N VAL A 256 9.10 -10.05 6.04
CA VAL A 256 9.62 -11.06 6.97
C VAL A 256 9.48 -10.66 8.43
N GLN A 257 9.59 -9.40 8.73
CA GLN A 257 9.54 -8.73 10.04
C GLN A 257 10.77 -8.98 10.93
N SER A 258 11.29 -10.22 11.05
CA SER A 258 12.49 -10.59 11.79
C SER A 258 13.08 -11.90 11.24
N GLY A 259 14.39 -12.09 11.37
CA GLY A 259 15.09 -13.35 11.06
C GLY A 259 15.18 -14.31 12.24
N SER A 260 14.72 -13.90 13.42
CA SER A 260 14.76 -14.76 14.62
C SER A 260 13.43 -15.48 14.83
N ASN A 261 13.48 -16.81 14.92
CA ASN A 261 12.32 -17.63 15.25
C ASN A 261 11.72 -17.27 16.62
N ALA A 262 12.53 -16.84 17.58
CA ALA A 262 12.06 -16.42 18.88
C ALA A 262 11.29 -15.09 18.80
N VAL A 263 11.77 -14.12 18.01
CA VAL A 263 11.09 -12.85 17.76
C VAL A 263 9.82 -13.08 16.95
N LEU A 264 9.87 -13.87 15.88
CA LEU A 264 8.70 -14.22 15.06
C LEU A 264 7.57 -14.84 15.89
N ARG A 265 7.88 -15.74 16.83
CA ARG A 265 6.89 -16.29 17.77
C ARG A 265 6.27 -15.20 18.65
N ARG A 266 7.08 -14.28 19.21
CA ARG A 266 6.57 -13.15 20.00
C ARG A 266 5.71 -12.19 19.18
N MET A 267 6.03 -12.04 17.89
CA MET A 267 5.25 -11.27 16.93
C MET A 267 3.95 -12.00 16.50
N LEU A 268 3.74 -13.27 16.90
CA LEU A 268 2.69 -14.18 16.40
C LEU A 268 2.72 -14.35 14.88
N ARG A 269 3.94 -14.41 14.29
CA ARG A 269 4.10 -14.81 12.89
C ARG A 269 4.02 -16.35 12.81
N ARG A 270 3.21 -16.86 11.87
CA ARG A 270 2.89 -18.29 11.74
C ARG A 270 3.87 -19.01 10.82
N TYR A 271 5.12 -18.61 10.82
CA TYR A 271 6.21 -19.24 10.06
C TYR A 271 7.54 -19.09 10.81
N THR A 272 8.51 -19.92 10.45
CA THR A 272 9.89 -19.81 10.88
C THR A 272 10.76 -19.16 9.81
N ARG A 273 12.01 -18.76 10.16
CA ARG A 273 12.97 -18.22 9.19
C ARG A 273 13.25 -19.21 8.05
N GLU A 274 13.30 -20.50 8.36
CA GLU A 274 13.57 -21.58 7.41
C GLU A 274 12.43 -21.69 6.40
N GLN A 275 11.18 -21.69 6.87
CA GLN A 275 9.98 -21.69 6.02
C GLN A 275 9.91 -20.45 5.15
N TYR A 276 10.29 -19.28 5.68
CA TYR A 276 10.35 -18.06 4.89
C TYR A 276 11.39 -18.17 3.76
N LEU A 277 12.62 -18.63 4.07
CA LEU A 277 13.67 -18.81 3.07
C LEU A 277 13.30 -19.87 2.02
N GLU A 278 12.56 -20.92 2.40
CA GLU A 278 12.02 -21.89 1.46
C GLU A 278 11.02 -21.24 0.48
N VAL A 279 10.13 -20.36 0.95
CA VAL A 279 9.23 -19.60 0.08
C VAL A 279 10.02 -18.71 -0.89
N VAL A 280 11.06 -18.02 -0.40
CA VAL A 280 11.96 -17.22 -1.26
C VAL A 280 12.61 -18.08 -2.34
N ALA A 281 13.13 -19.25 -1.97
CA ALA A 281 13.77 -20.17 -2.91
C ALA A 281 12.79 -20.67 -3.98
N ARG A 282 11.57 -21.06 -3.60
CA ARG A 282 10.53 -21.52 -4.53
C ARG A 282 10.09 -20.41 -5.50
N LEU A 283 9.91 -19.19 -5.00
CA LEU A 283 9.56 -18.04 -5.83
C LEU A 283 10.65 -17.76 -6.87
N ARG A 284 11.93 -17.76 -6.48
CA ARG A 284 13.05 -17.54 -7.41
C ARG A 284 13.25 -18.68 -8.40
N ALA A 285 13.02 -19.91 -7.98
CA ALA A 285 13.08 -21.05 -8.89
C ALA A 285 12.01 -20.97 -9.99
N ALA A 286 10.80 -20.52 -9.64
CA ALA A 286 9.71 -20.34 -10.60
C ALA A 286 9.89 -19.08 -11.47
N MET A 287 10.47 -18.02 -10.92
CA MET A 287 10.67 -16.72 -11.59
C MET A 287 12.12 -16.22 -11.37
N PRO A 288 13.08 -16.62 -12.21
CA PRO A 288 14.50 -16.26 -12.01
C PRO A 288 14.79 -14.75 -12.01
N ALA A 289 13.96 -13.96 -12.72
CA ALA A 289 14.07 -12.49 -12.79
C ALA A 289 13.33 -11.77 -11.63
N LEU A 290 12.79 -12.52 -10.66
CA LEU A 290 12.00 -11.96 -9.56
C LEU A 290 12.84 -11.03 -8.70
N THR A 291 12.36 -9.80 -8.54
CA THR A 291 12.82 -8.86 -7.52
C THR A 291 11.98 -8.97 -6.27
N MET A 292 12.60 -8.80 -5.11
CA MET A 292 11.94 -8.97 -3.84
C MET A 292 12.27 -7.85 -2.88
N SER A 293 11.24 -7.25 -2.30
CA SER A 293 11.38 -6.33 -1.17
C SER A 293 10.73 -6.89 0.10
N THR A 294 11.09 -6.35 1.26
CA THR A 294 10.62 -6.83 2.56
C THR A 294 10.42 -5.70 3.55
N ASP A 295 9.72 -6.00 4.67
CA ASP A 295 9.69 -5.17 5.88
C ASP A 295 10.43 -5.87 7.01
N ILE A 296 11.22 -5.11 7.78
CA ILE A 296 11.96 -5.59 8.94
C ILE A 296 11.78 -4.64 10.11
N ILE A 297 11.47 -5.18 11.28
CA ILE A 297 11.33 -4.44 12.54
C ILE A 297 12.46 -4.87 13.48
N VAL A 298 13.29 -3.92 13.92
CA VAL A 298 14.32 -4.13 14.93
C VAL A 298 13.89 -3.57 16.29
N GLY A 299 14.50 -4.06 17.37
CA GLY A 299 14.18 -3.57 18.72
C GLY A 299 12.80 -4.01 19.21
N PHE A 300 12.27 -5.11 18.70
CA PHE A 300 11.02 -5.69 19.21
C PHE A 300 11.20 -6.12 20.68
N PRO A 301 10.18 -5.95 21.57
CA PRO A 301 10.32 -6.27 22.99
C PRO A 301 10.93 -7.68 23.22
N GLY A 302 12.01 -7.72 23.98
CA GLY A 302 12.77 -8.91 24.30
C GLY A 302 13.71 -9.41 23.18
N GLU A 303 13.95 -8.65 22.11
CA GLU A 303 14.95 -8.98 21.11
C GLU A 303 16.37 -8.84 21.68
N THR A 304 17.14 -9.93 21.69
CA THR A 304 18.56 -9.94 22.11
C THR A 304 19.47 -9.58 20.92
N GLU A 305 20.79 -9.40 21.20
CA GLU A 305 21.75 -9.13 20.13
C GLU A 305 21.94 -10.34 19.20
N GLU A 306 21.90 -11.55 19.77
CA GLU A 306 21.99 -12.80 19.00
C GLU A 306 20.77 -12.94 18.06
N GLN A 307 19.57 -12.57 18.53
CA GLN A 307 18.36 -12.60 17.73
C GLN A 307 18.37 -11.54 16.63
N PHE A 308 18.98 -10.38 16.88
CA PHE A 308 19.22 -9.39 15.84
C PHE A 308 20.24 -9.89 14.81
N ALA A 309 21.32 -10.57 15.26
CA ALA A 309 22.29 -11.19 14.35
C ALA A 309 21.63 -12.23 13.42
N GLU A 310 20.69 -13.06 13.94
CA GLU A 310 19.88 -13.97 13.13
C GLU A 310 19.09 -13.22 12.03
N THR A 311 18.63 -11.99 12.32
CA THR A 311 17.94 -11.15 11.32
C THR A 311 18.91 -10.67 10.24
N MET A 312 20.13 -10.28 10.61
CA MET A 312 21.15 -9.89 9.65
C MET A 312 21.55 -11.04 8.72
N GLU A 313 21.75 -12.25 9.27
CA GLU A 313 22.02 -13.46 8.49
C GLU A 313 20.89 -13.79 7.49
N LEU A 314 19.62 -13.65 7.93
CA LEU A 314 18.49 -13.86 7.03
C LEU A 314 18.47 -12.85 5.88
N VAL A 315 18.77 -11.58 6.16
CA VAL A 315 18.84 -10.53 5.13
C VAL A 315 19.90 -10.87 4.08
N GLU A 316 21.07 -11.33 4.53
CA GLU A 316 22.15 -11.77 3.64
C GLU A 316 21.73 -13.00 2.80
N ALA A 317 21.15 -14.02 3.43
CA ALA A 317 20.72 -15.25 2.76
C ALA A 317 19.55 -15.01 1.78
N ALA A 318 18.59 -14.16 2.14
CA ALA A 318 17.45 -13.84 1.30
C ALA A 318 17.85 -12.94 0.12
N GLY A 319 18.84 -12.07 0.26
CA GLY A 319 19.32 -11.19 -0.82
C GLY A 319 18.21 -10.33 -1.41
N PHE A 320 17.63 -9.45 -0.60
CA PHE A 320 16.55 -8.55 -1.03
C PHE A 320 17.07 -7.47 -2.00
N ASP A 321 16.20 -7.04 -2.92
CA ASP A 321 16.46 -5.93 -3.82
C ASP A 321 16.17 -4.58 -3.14
N ASP A 322 15.29 -4.58 -2.14
CA ASP A 322 15.01 -3.43 -1.26
C ASP A 322 14.42 -3.91 0.08
N ALA A 323 14.54 -3.11 1.14
CA ALA A 323 13.88 -3.37 2.39
C ALA A 323 13.43 -2.09 3.09
N TYR A 324 12.22 -2.11 3.62
CA TYR A 324 11.73 -1.08 4.52
C TYR A 324 12.03 -1.49 5.96
N THR A 325 12.87 -0.73 6.60
CA THR A 325 13.40 -1.03 7.94
C THR A 325 12.81 -0.08 8.96
N PHE A 326 12.38 -0.64 10.08
CA PHE A 326 11.69 0.09 11.13
C PHE A 326 12.25 -0.26 12.49
N LYS A 327 12.33 0.75 13.36
CA LYS A 327 12.43 0.54 14.81
C LYS A 327 11.05 0.22 15.34
N TYR A 328 10.91 -0.77 16.22
CA TYR A 328 9.64 -1.05 16.86
C TYR A 328 9.09 0.20 17.54
N SER A 329 7.86 0.53 17.23
CA SER A 329 7.14 1.65 17.83
C SER A 329 5.90 1.14 18.54
N VAL A 330 5.71 1.56 19.77
CA VAL A 330 4.55 1.20 20.60
C VAL A 330 3.27 1.69 19.94
N ARG A 331 2.29 0.79 19.84
CA ARG A 331 0.96 1.08 19.26
C ARG A 331 -0.11 0.79 20.30
N ASP A 332 -0.70 1.83 20.86
CA ASP A 332 -1.83 1.66 21.77
C ASP A 332 -2.95 0.87 21.11
N GLY A 333 -3.47 -0.09 21.87
CA GLY A 333 -4.48 -1.04 21.37
C GLY A 333 -3.93 -2.33 20.79
N THR A 334 -2.59 -2.47 20.58
CA THR A 334 -1.98 -3.73 20.14
C THR A 334 -1.51 -4.59 21.33
N PRO A 335 -1.48 -5.94 21.18
CA PRO A 335 -0.98 -6.82 22.25
C PRO A 335 0.48 -6.57 22.64
N ALA A 336 1.33 -6.13 21.69
CA ALA A 336 2.75 -5.89 21.94
C ALA A 336 3.02 -4.78 22.98
N VAL A 337 2.07 -3.88 23.23
CA VAL A 337 2.16 -2.87 24.29
C VAL A 337 2.38 -3.48 25.68
N LYS A 338 1.81 -4.68 25.90
CA LYS A 338 1.87 -5.41 27.17
C LYS A 338 3.15 -6.25 27.34
N LEU A 339 3.96 -6.37 26.28
CA LEU A 339 5.22 -7.11 26.35
C LEU A 339 6.22 -6.33 27.22
N ARG A 340 6.93 -7.10 28.07
CA ARG A 340 8.01 -6.61 28.91
C ARG A 340 9.34 -6.63 28.13
N ASP A 341 10.40 -6.24 28.78
CA ASP A 341 11.79 -6.31 28.27
C ASP A 341 11.96 -5.47 26.98
N ARG A 342 11.51 -4.21 27.04
CA ARG A 342 11.70 -3.27 25.95
C ARG A 342 13.17 -3.04 25.69
N VAL A 343 13.55 -3.14 24.43
CA VAL A 343 14.90 -2.80 23.97
C VAL A 343 15.10 -1.29 24.15
N PRO A 344 16.20 -0.83 24.78
CA PRO A 344 16.52 0.58 24.89
C PRO A 344 16.54 1.26 23.50
N ASP A 345 16.11 2.52 23.45
CA ASP A 345 15.97 3.25 22.17
C ASP A 345 17.31 3.41 21.44
N GLU A 346 18.39 3.63 22.18
CA GLU A 346 19.76 3.73 21.66
C GLU A 346 20.19 2.41 20.98
N VAL A 347 19.93 1.27 21.62
CA VAL A 347 20.25 -0.06 21.09
C VAL A 347 19.40 -0.35 19.83
N ALA A 348 18.12 -0.04 19.88
CA ALA A 348 17.25 -0.22 18.72
C ALA A 348 17.66 0.68 17.56
N SER A 349 18.13 1.90 17.83
CA SER A 349 18.62 2.84 16.80
C SER A 349 19.93 2.35 16.18
N GLU A 350 20.88 1.85 17.01
CA GLU A 350 22.13 1.26 16.52
C GLU A 350 21.87 0.03 15.62
N ARG A 351 20.97 -0.87 16.05
CA ARG A 351 20.56 -2.03 15.23
C ARG A 351 19.94 -1.59 13.91
N LEU A 352 19.09 -0.55 13.94
CA LEU A 352 18.49 -0.02 12.72
C LEU A 352 19.53 0.52 11.76
N ASP A 353 20.53 1.25 12.24
CA ASP A 353 21.60 1.82 11.42
C ASP A 353 22.46 0.72 10.77
N ARG A 354 22.80 -0.32 11.54
CA ARG A 354 23.53 -1.51 11.03
C ARG A 354 22.71 -2.21 9.94
N LEU A 355 21.43 -2.45 10.18
CA LEU A 355 20.53 -3.09 9.22
C LEU A 355 20.42 -2.26 7.93
N ILE A 356 20.20 -0.94 8.04
CA ILE A 356 20.12 -0.02 6.90
C ILE A 356 21.41 -0.08 6.07
N SER A 357 22.57 -0.14 6.72
CA SER A 357 23.86 -0.22 6.01
C SER A 357 23.96 -1.47 5.16
N VAL A 358 23.63 -2.64 5.70
CA VAL A 358 23.68 -3.92 4.97
C VAL A 358 22.66 -3.95 3.84
N VAL A 359 21.42 -3.59 4.11
CA VAL A 359 20.35 -3.54 3.09
C VAL A 359 20.75 -2.62 1.94
N ARG A 360 21.26 -1.41 2.22
CA ARG A 360 21.70 -0.47 1.17
C ARG A 360 22.87 -1.00 0.35
N GLN A 361 23.82 -1.67 0.99
CA GLN A 361 24.94 -2.29 0.30
C GLN A 361 24.46 -3.38 -0.67
N GLN A 362 23.61 -4.28 -0.20
CA GLN A 362 23.03 -5.35 -1.03
C GLN A 362 22.19 -4.79 -2.18
N ALA A 363 21.27 -3.88 -1.89
CA ALA A 363 20.41 -3.25 -2.89
C ALA A 363 21.23 -2.54 -3.96
N ARG A 364 22.29 -1.83 -3.56
CA ARG A 364 23.20 -1.16 -4.52
C ARG A 364 23.91 -2.18 -5.43
N ALA A 365 24.43 -3.26 -4.87
CA ALA A 365 25.12 -4.30 -5.65
C ALA A 365 24.16 -4.98 -6.64
N ARG A 366 22.96 -5.32 -6.20
CA ARG A 366 21.91 -5.92 -7.05
C ARG A 366 21.43 -4.96 -8.12
N ASN A 367 21.16 -3.71 -7.78
CA ASN A 367 20.74 -2.71 -8.76
C ASN A 367 21.83 -2.37 -9.77
N GLN A 368 23.10 -2.40 -9.38
CA GLN A 368 24.21 -2.22 -10.33
C GLN A 368 24.24 -3.31 -11.41
N ALA A 369 23.81 -4.52 -11.12
CA ALA A 369 23.72 -5.60 -12.10
C ALA A 369 22.64 -5.37 -13.20
N TRP A 370 21.67 -4.49 -12.95
CA TRP A 370 20.66 -4.10 -13.95
C TRP A 370 21.16 -3.02 -14.90
N VAL A 371 22.23 -2.28 -14.56
CA VAL A 371 22.77 -1.23 -15.44
C VAL A 371 23.31 -1.85 -16.72
N GLY A 372 22.92 -1.27 -17.86
CA GLY A 372 23.22 -1.79 -19.20
C GLY A 372 22.11 -2.70 -19.77
N SER A 373 21.20 -3.23 -18.94
CA SER A 373 20.07 -4.05 -19.40
C SER A 373 18.99 -3.20 -20.08
N GLU A 374 18.22 -3.83 -20.95
CA GLU A 374 17.03 -3.25 -21.56
C GLU A 374 15.79 -3.70 -20.79
N GLN A 375 14.93 -2.75 -20.43
CA GLN A 375 13.74 -2.97 -19.64
C GLN A 375 12.53 -2.29 -20.27
N GLU A 376 11.37 -2.95 -20.22
CA GLU A 376 10.11 -2.31 -20.52
C GLU A 376 9.70 -1.41 -19.36
N VAL A 377 9.53 -0.12 -19.63
CA VAL A 377 9.17 0.91 -18.64
C VAL A 377 7.83 1.53 -19.00
N LEU A 378 6.88 1.49 -18.07
CA LEU A 378 5.63 2.27 -18.12
C LEU A 378 5.91 3.67 -17.57
N VAL A 379 5.63 4.71 -18.35
CA VAL A 379 5.72 6.10 -17.88
C VAL A 379 4.49 6.41 -17.02
N GLU A 380 4.71 6.71 -15.73
CA GLU A 380 3.63 6.87 -14.77
C GLU A 380 3.24 8.34 -14.54
N ARG A 381 4.21 9.23 -14.38
CA ARG A 381 3.99 10.62 -13.95
C ARG A 381 5.24 11.48 -14.09
N PRO A 382 5.11 12.82 -13.97
CA PRO A 382 6.26 13.69 -13.82
C PRO A 382 7.07 13.39 -12.56
N ALA A 383 8.37 13.52 -12.62
CA ALA A 383 9.24 13.46 -11.45
C ALA A 383 8.99 14.67 -10.53
N ARG A 384 9.21 14.52 -9.24
CA ARG A 384 9.00 15.62 -8.27
C ARG A 384 9.92 16.82 -8.48
N ARG A 385 11.07 16.60 -9.10
CA ARG A 385 12.08 17.64 -9.38
C ARG A 385 12.57 17.51 -10.82
N GLY A 386 12.74 18.63 -11.50
CA GLY A 386 13.19 18.68 -12.89
C GLY A 386 12.06 18.40 -13.90
N ALA A 387 12.41 18.38 -15.19
CA ALA A 387 11.50 18.17 -16.31
C ALA A 387 11.36 16.70 -16.73
N MET A 388 11.95 15.77 -15.96
CA MET A 388 11.96 14.35 -16.29
C MET A 388 10.63 13.66 -15.94
N MET A 389 10.35 12.57 -16.63
CA MET A 389 9.29 11.66 -16.30
C MET A 389 9.78 10.53 -15.39
N LEU A 390 8.91 10.01 -14.56
CA LEU A 390 9.16 8.84 -13.75
C LEU A 390 8.35 7.67 -14.31
N GLY A 391 9.07 6.61 -14.67
CA GLY A 391 8.47 5.35 -15.11
C GLY A 391 8.83 4.21 -14.17
N ARG A 392 8.24 3.03 -14.45
CA ARG A 392 8.43 1.82 -13.65
C ARG A 392 8.61 0.59 -14.53
N THR A 393 9.61 -0.23 -14.20
CA THR A 393 9.82 -1.53 -14.85
C THR A 393 8.84 -2.56 -14.30
N ARG A 394 8.74 -3.74 -14.95
CA ARG A 394 8.01 -4.90 -14.42
C ARG A 394 8.56 -5.33 -13.05
N SER A 395 9.88 -5.29 -12.88
CA SER A 395 10.59 -5.60 -11.62
C SER A 395 10.46 -4.51 -10.54
N ASN A 396 9.55 -3.54 -10.72
CA ASN A 396 9.26 -2.44 -9.79
C ASN A 396 10.36 -1.37 -9.63
N HIS A 397 11.40 -1.37 -10.45
CA HIS A 397 12.41 -0.33 -10.42
C HIS A 397 11.87 0.99 -10.97
N LEU A 398 12.18 2.09 -10.28
CA LEU A 398 11.87 3.44 -10.74
C LEU A 398 12.94 3.90 -11.72
N VAL A 399 12.52 4.48 -12.85
CA VAL A 399 13.41 4.98 -13.90
C VAL A 399 13.06 6.43 -14.23
N LEU A 400 14.06 7.31 -14.19
CA LEU A 400 13.96 8.68 -14.66
C LEU A 400 14.24 8.72 -16.16
N LEU A 401 13.34 9.36 -16.92
CA LEU A 401 13.37 9.43 -18.37
C LEU A 401 13.20 10.88 -18.81
N ASP A 402 13.97 11.28 -19.80
CA ASP A 402 13.80 12.56 -20.48
C ASP A 402 12.75 12.40 -21.58
N LEU A 403 11.49 12.62 -21.20
CA LEU A 403 10.31 12.45 -22.02
C LEU A 403 9.32 13.58 -21.77
N PRO A 404 8.51 13.94 -22.76
CA PRO A 404 7.42 14.91 -22.58
C PRO A 404 6.25 14.30 -21.76
N THR A 405 5.39 15.16 -21.23
CA THR A 405 4.26 14.75 -20.35
C THR A 405 3.19 13.92 -21.05
N ASP A 406 3.04 14.04 -22.36
CA ASP A 406 2.12 13.22 -23.18
C ASP A 406 2.57 11.76 -23.34
N SER A 407 3.78 11.43 -22.87
CA SER A 407 4.27 10.04 -22.78
C SER A 407 3.67 9.27 -21.60
N ILE A 408 2.91 9.90 -20.70
CA ILE A 408 2.25 9.19 -19.59
C ILE A 408 1.32 8.11 -20.13
N GLY A 409 1.47 6.88 -19.60
CA GLY A 409 0.72 5.70 -20.04
C GLY A 409 1.38 4.94 -21.17
N GLN A 410 2.42 5.47 -21.78
CA GLN A 410 3.18 4.76 -22.83
C GLN A 410 4.20 3.79 -22.22
N TYR A 411 4.48 2.73 -22.96
CA TYR A 411 5.51 1.75 -22.66
C TYR A 411 6.69 1.94 -23.59
N HIS A 412 7.87 2.04 -23.03
CA HIS A 412 9.12 2.19 -23.79
C HIS A 412 10.12 1.12 -23.40
N THR A 413 10.84 0.58 -24.38
CA THR A 413 12.07 -0.18 -24.11
C THR A 413 13.17 0.82 -23.78
N VAL A 414 13.75 0.68 -22.58
CA VAL A 414 14.71 1.61 -22.00
C VAL A 414 15.97 0.84 -21.63
N ARG A 415 17.12 1.31 -22.09
CA ARG A 415 18.42 0.83 -21.60
C ARG A 415 18.78 1.60 -20.34
N LEU A 416 18.94 0.88 -19.21
CA LEU A 416 19.30 1.47 -17.93
C LEU A 416 20.76 1.93 -17.99
N SER A 417 21.02 3.24 -17.78
CA SER A 417 22.35 3.84 -17.92
C SER A 417 23.08 4.05 -16.60
N GLY A 418 22.36 4.10 -15.49
CA GLY A 418 22.94 4.31 -14.17
C GLY A 418 21.92 4.16 -13.06
N THR A 419 22.39 4.11 -11.80
CA THR A 419 21.53 4.02 -10.61
C THR A 419 22.06 4.83 -9.45
N THR A 420 21.16 5.43 -8.67
CA THR A 420 21.45 6.05 -7.36
C THR A 420 21.35 5.05 -6.22
N GLY A 421 21.07 3.78 -6.50
CA GLY A 421 20.78 2.71 -5.56
C GLY A 421 19.28 2.41 -5.42
N SER A 422 18.39 3.38 -5.60
CA SER A 422 16.93 3.18 -5.53
C SER A 422 16.20 3.63 -6.79
N THR A 423 16.82 4.42 -7.62
CA THR A 423 16.25 4.97 -8.86
C THR A 423 17.27 4.86 -9.96
N PHE A 424 16.81 4.43 -11.11
CA PHE A 424 17.64 4.34 -12.33
C PHE A 424 17.47 5.58 -13.19
N THR A 425 18.46 5.82 -14.04
CA THR A 425 18.35 6.65 -15.23
C THR A 425 18.40 5.74 -16.46
N GLY A 426 17.74 6.11 -17.53
CA GLY A 426 17.74 5.32 -18.74
C GLY A 426 17.45 6.15 -19.99
N ALA A 427 17.81 5.59 -21.13
CA ALA A 427 17.55 6.15 -22.44
C ALA A 427 16.68 5.20 -23.27
N ILE A 428 15.75 5.73 -24.05
CA ILE A 428 14.91 4.95 -24.96
C ILE A 428 15.78 4.23 -25.97
N VAL A 429 15.54 2.95 -26.15
CA VAL A 429 16.10 2.19 -27.25
C VAL A 429 15.19 2.41 -28.45
N LEU A 430 15.65 3.23 -29.40
CA LEU A 430 14.96 3.41 -30.68
C LEU A 430 15.03 2.06 -31.43
N ALA A 431 13.88 1.51 -31.80
CA ALA A 431 13.86 0.40 -32.71
C ALA A 431 14.62 0.82 -33.99
N GLN A 432 15.74 0.16 -34.30
CA GLN A 432 16.37 0.33 -35.62
C GLN A 432 15.31 -0.09 -36.63
N LEU A 433 14.75 0.89 -37.35
CA LEU A 433 13.99 0.58 -38.57
C LEU A 433 14.95 -0.21 -39.46
N ALA A 434 14.70 -1.51 -39.60
CA ALA A 434 15.37 -2.30 -40.60
C ALA A 434 15.04 -1.64 -41.95
N VAL A 435 16.01 -0.95 -42.51
CA VAL A 435 15.97 -0.48 -43.92
C VAL A 435 16.04 -1.76 -44.73
N LEU A 436 14.87 -2.25 -45.20
CA LEU A 436 14.77 -3.25 -46.25
C LEU A 436 15.03 -2.62 -47.62
#